data_24ff2662ed8c41744053524876c522c9
#
_entry.id   24ff2662ed8c41744053524876c522c9
#
_cell.length_a   1.000
_cell.length_b   1.000
_cell.length_c   1.000
_cell.angle_alpha   90.00
_cell.angle_beta   90.00
_cell.angle_gamma   90.00
#
_symmetry.space_group_name_H-M   'P 1'
#
loop_
_entity.id
_entity.type
_entity.pdbx_description
1 polymer ?
#
loop_
_entity_poly.entity_id
_entity_poly.type
_entity_poly.pdbx_seq_one_letter_code
_entity_poly.pdbx_strand_id
1 'polypeptide(L)'
;SCTYGGSPETVGDMIIQRRRWSHGLFGLLADRKIPWKRKWLMGYATINWVLGVCQHAGAIFLVAILLGRLDTSPVASAFIFIWGFNLAYQIWMYLTGLSINLSASQAARWKYYVFPWLVVLLLPIFSFIEALAAMLGFFDFLRGSKEFRVIKKSVS
;
A
#
# COMPACT_ATOMS: atom_id res chain seq x y z
N SER A 1 21.13 -16.73 -6.71
CA SER A 1 21.17 -15.56 -7.59
C SER A 1 20.12 -14.56 -7.09
N CYS A 2 20.57 -13.44 -6.52
CA CYS A 2 19.69 -12.35 -6.20
C CYS A 2 19.29 -11.66 -7.51
N THR A 3 18.12 -11.98 -8.03
CA THR A 3 17.51 -11.18 -9.09
C THR A 3 17.08 -9.85 -8.45
N TYR A 4 17.88 -8.82 -8.63
CA TYR A 4 17.46 -7.45 -8.37
C TYR A 4 16.31 -7.11 -9.33
N GLY A 5 15.09 -7.32 -8.87
CA GLY A 5 13.93 -6.77 -9.54
C GLY A 5 14.03 -5.25 -9.46
N GLY A 6 14.31 -4.57 -10.58
CA GLY A 6 14.38 -3.10 -10.57
C GLY A 6 13.11 -2.49 -10.01
N SER A 7 13.25 -1.37 -9.30
CA SER A 7 12.10 -0.56 -8.87
C SER A 7 11.24 -0.19 -10.08
N PRO A 8 9.94 0.00 -9.90
CA PRO A 8 9.07 0.52 -10.95
C PRO A 8 9.55 1.93 -11.35
N GLU A 9 9.67 2.18 -12.64
CA GLU A 9 10.14 3.46 -13.17
C GLU A 9 9.00 4.49 -13.27
N THR A 10 7.77 3.99 -13.43
CA THR A 10 6.57 4.81 -13.55
C THR A 10 5.53 4.42 -12.50
N VAL A 11 4.57 5.33 -12.24
CA VAL A 11 3.40 5.01 -11.40
C VAL A 11 2.57 3.87 -12.02
N GLY A 12 2.49 3.81 -13.35
CA GLY A 12 1.82 2.72 -14.06
C GLY A 12 2.48 1.36 -13.79
N ASP A 13 3.80 1.28 -13.83
CA ASP A 13 4.55 0.06 -13.53
C ASP A 13 4.35 -0.36 -12.06
N MET A 14 4.33 0.60 -11.15
CA MET A 14 4.05 0.35 -9.74
C MET A 14 2.64 -0.24 -9.55
N ILE A 15 1.63 0.32 -10.20
CA ILE A 15 0.25 -0.20 -10.14
C ILE A 15 0.20 -1.64 -10.67
N ILE A 16 0.83 -1.91 -11.81
CA ILE A 16 0.89 -3.27 -12.39
C ILE A 16 1.60 -4.23 -11.42
N GLN A 17 2.71 -3.80 -10.83
CA GLN A 17 3.47 -4.61 -9.88
C GLN A 17 2.64 -4.93 -8.62
N ARG A 18 2.00 -3.93 -8.00
CA ARG A 18 1.18 -4.08 -6.79
C ARG A 18 -0.07 -4.92 -7.04
N ARG A 19 -0.73 -4.72 -8.18
CA ARG A 19 -1.85 -5.53 -8.63
C ARG A 19 -1.48 -7.02 -8.74
N ARG A 20 -0.31 -7.32 -9.31
CA ARG A 20 0.22 -8.70 -9.41
C ARG A 20 0.53 -9.30 -8.04
N TRP A 21 1.13 -8.53 -7.15
CA TRP A 21 1.44 -8.99 -5.80
C TRP A 21 0.17 -9.32 -5.01
N SER A 22 -0.82 -8.46 -5.06
CA SER A 22 -2.11 -8.70 -4.43
C SER A 22 -2.78 -9.96 -4.98
N HIS A 23 -2.86 -10.11 -6.31
CA HIS A 23 -3.38 -11.33 -6.94
C HIS A 23 -2.63 -12.59 -6.45
N GLY A 24 -1.30 -12.57 -6.44
CA GLY A 24 -0.48 -13.69 -5.98
C GLY A 24 -0.70 -14.03 -4.50
N LEU A 25 -0.84 -13.02 -3.65
CA LEU A 25 -1.12 -13.20 -2.23
C LEU A 25 -2.48 -13.87 -2.00
N PHE A 26 -3.53 -13.50 -2.73
CA PHE A 26 -4.82 -14.19 -2.67
C PHE A 26 -4.74 -15.62 -3.18
N GLY A 27 -3.92 -15.89 -4.20
CA GLY A 27 -3.62 -17.24 -4.64
C GLY A 27 -2.98 -18.10 -3.54
N LEU A 28 -2.00 -17.54 -2.82
CA LEU A 28 -1.38 -18.23 -1.67
C LEU A 28 -2.38 -18.44 -0.51
N LEU A 29 -3.25 -17.47 -0.25
CA LEU A 29 -4.29 -17.60 0.77
C LEU A 29 -5.31 -18.70 0.41
N ALA A 30 -5.64 -18.84 -0.86
CA ALA A 30 -6.54 -19.87 -1.37
C ALA A 30 -5.91 -21.27 -1.44
N ASP A 31 -4.58 -21.39 -1.44
CA ASP A 31 -3.88 -22.68 -1.56
C ASP A 31 -4.13 -23.53 -0.29
N ARG A 32 -4.82 -24.65 -0.46
CA ARG A 32 -5.14 -25.60 0.64
C ARG A 32 -3.92 -26.30 1.23
N LYS A 33 -2.79 -26.32 0.52
CA LYS A 33 -1.55 -26.96 0.99
C LYS A 33 -0.86 -26.17 2.10
N ILE A 34 -1.14 -24.88 2.22
CA ILE A 34 -0.55 -24.02 3.25
C ILE A 34 -1.42 -24.06 4.51
N PRO A 35 -0.88 -24.44 5.68
CA PRO A 35 -1.62 -24.49 6.93
C PRO A 35 -2.17 -23.12 7.35
N TRP A 36 -3.40 -23.10 7.89
CA TRP A 36 -4.07 -21.88 8.34
C TRP A 36 -3.21 -21.03 9.31
N LYS A 37 -2.52 -21.69 10.23
CA LYS A 37 -1.63 -21.02 11.19
C LYS A 37 -0.53 -20.14 10.53
N ARG A 38 -0.16 -20.44 9.29
CA ARG A 38 0.80 -19.64 8.51
C ARG A 38 0.14 -18.56 7.66
N LYS A 39 -1.15 -18.71 7.38
CA LYS A 39 -1.90 -17.80 6.52
C LYS A 39 -2.51 -16.61 7.26
N TRP A 40 -2.80 -16.72 8.54
CA TRP A 40 -3.63 -15.73 9.22
C TRP A 40 -3.01 -14.32 9.19
N LEU A 41 -1.71 -14.20 9.48
CA LEU A 41 -1.02 -12.91 9.47
C LEU A 41 -0.93 -12.33 8.05
N MET A 42 -0.60 -13.18 7.07
CA MET A 42 -0.58 -12.80 5.67
C MET A 42 -1.98 -12.40 5.18
N GLY A 43 -3.01 -13.14 5.59
CA GLY A 43 -4.41 -12.84 5.29
C GLY A 43 -4.84 -11.50 5.87
N TYR A 44 -4.53 -11.25 7.13
CA TYR A 44 -4.79 -9.95 7.77
C TYR A 44 -4.13 -8.80 7.01
N ALA A 45 -2.84 -8.90 6.71
CA ALA A 45 -2.11 -7.87 5.99
C ALA A 45 -2.68 -7.64 4.56
N THR A 46 -3.02 -8.73 3.85
CA THR A 46 -3.56 -8.65 2.48
C THR A 46 -4.96 -8.02 2.46
N ILE A 47 -5.83 -8.42 3.39
CA ILE A 47 -7.18 -7.85 3.50
C ILE A 47 -7.09 -6.37 3.87
N ASN A 48 -6.25 -6.01 4.82
CA ASN A 48 -6.05 -4.63 5.23
C ASN A 48 -5.54 -3.76 4.07
N TRP A 49 -4.66 -4.30 3.24
CA TRP A 49 -4.14 -3.62 2.06
C TRP A 49 -5.24 -3.36 1.02
N VAL A 50 -6.09 -4.36 0.73
CA VAL A 50 -7.22 -4.20 -0.22
C VAL A 50 -8.29 -3.26 0.31
N LEU A 51 -8.60 -3.36 1.62
CA LEU A 51 -9.55 -2.45 2.27
C LEU A 51 -9.02 -1.03 2.47
N GLY A 52 -7.74 -0.79 2.18
CA GLY A 52 -7.12 0.53 2.27
C GLY A 52 -7.89 1.61 1.51
N VAL A 53 -8.50 1.28 0.35
CA VAL A 53 -9.36 2.22 -0.37
C VAL A 53 -10.54 2.68 0.48
N CYS A 54 -11.22 1.76 1.18
CA CYS A 54 -12.33 2.09 2.06
C CYS A 54 -11.85 2.89 3.29
N GLN A 55 -10.65 2.59 3.79
CA GLN A 55 -10.08 3.33 4.91
C GLN A 55 -9.85 4.80 4.57
N HIS A 56 -9.52 5.13 3.32
CA HIS A 56 -9.39 6.52 2.87
C HIS A 56 -10.70 7.31 2.92
N ALA A 57 -11.85 6.66 3.08
CA ALA A 57 -13.11 7.35 3.38
C ALA A 57 -13.01 8.18 4.66
N GLY A 58 -12.17 7.76 5.63
CA GLY A 58 -11.89 8.55 6.84
C GLY A 58 -11.33 9.94 6.54
N ALA A 59 -10.45 10.06 5.54
CA ALA A 59 -9.94 11.38 5.10
C ALA A 59 -11.07 12.24 4.52
N ILE A 60 -11.96 11.64 3.73
CA ILE A 60 -13.10 12.33 3.13
C ILE A 60 -14.05 12.82 4.21
N PHE A 61 -14.38 11.99 5.21
CA PHE A 61 -15.20 12.37 6.35
C PHE A 61 -14.56 13.51 7.14
N LEU A 62 -13.26 13.43 7.43
CA LEU A 62 -12.54 14.50 8.13
C LEU A 62 -12.64 15.82 7.38
N VAL A 63 -12.36 15.83 6.09
CA VAL A 63 -12.45 17.04 5.25
C VAL A 63 -13.88 17.57 5.23
N ALA A 64 -14.88 16.71 5.07
CA ALA A 64 -16.30 17.12 5.06
C ALA A 64 -16.73 17.76 6.39
N ILE A 65 -16.26 17.23 7.52
CA ILE A 65 -16.52 17.81 8.86
C ILE A 65 -15.82 19.17 8.99
N LEU A 66 -14.55 19.27 8.62
CA LEU A 66 -13.80 20.52 8.70
C LEU A 66 -14.39 21.63 7.82
N LEU A 67 -15.02 21.26 6.71
CA LEU A 67 -15.72 22.20 5.83
C LEU A 67 -17.16 22.49 6.27
N GLY A 68 -17.61 21.97 7.41
CA GLY A 68 -18.98 22.14 7.90
C GLY A 68 -20.05 21.51 7.00
N ARG A 69 -19.67 20.50 6.21
CA ARG A 69 -20.58 19.80 5.28
C ARG A 69 -21.18 18.52 5.87
N LEU A 70 -20.64 18.07 6.99
CA LEU A 70 -21.08 16.87 7.69
C LEU A 70 -20.93 17.07 9.18
N ASP A 71 -21.92 16.63 9.95
CA ASP A 71 -21.85 16.58 11.41
C ASP A 71 -21.03 15.38 11.88
N THR A 72 -20.44 15.51 13.06
CA THR A 72 -19.69 14.43 13.69
C THR A 72 -20.66 13.30 14.07
N SER A 73 -20.47 12.14 13.50
CA SER A 73 -21.23 10.93 13.83
C SER A 73 -20.28 9.82 14.33
N PRO A 74 -20.76 8.84 15.11
CA PRO A 74 -19.93 7.71 15.54
C PRO A 74 -19.31 6.96 14.37
N VAL A 75 -20.04 6.83 13.26
CA VAL A 75 -19.54 6.17 12.04
C VAL A 75 -18.40 6.98 11.40
N ALA A 76 -18.61 8.29 11.20
CA ALA A 76 -17.57 9.17 10.66
C ALA A 76 -16.32 9.16 11.56
N SER A 77 -16.49 9.25 12.87
CA SER A 77 -15.42 9.21 13.85
C SER A 77 -14.62 7.88 13.78
N ALA A 78 -15.31 6.75 13.65
CA ALA A 78 -14.67 5.44 13.51
C ALA A 78 -13.82 5.36 12.23
N PHE A 79 -14.33 5.83 11.09
CA PHE A 79 -13.57 5.87 9.83
C PHE A 79 -12.36 6.79 9.90
N ILE A 80 -12.50 7.97 10.52
CA ILE A 80 -11.40 8.91 10.72
C ILE A 80 -10.32 8.28 11.61
N PHE A 81 -10.72 7.60 12.70
CA PHE A 81 -9.78 6.94 13.60
C PHE A 81 -9.02 5.82 12.90
N ILE A 82 -9.71 4.93 12.16
CA ILE A 82 -9.10 3.83 11.43
C ILE A 82 -8.11 4.36 10.38
N TRP A 83 -8.53 5.37 9.63
CA TRP A 83 -7.66 6.01 8.64
C TRP A 83 -6.43 6.64 9.28
N GLY A 84 -6.61 7.43 10.33
CA GLY A 84 -5.51 8.10 11.03
C GLY A 84 -4.51 7.12 11.64
N PHE A 85 -5.02 6.03 12.26
CA PHE A 85 -4.17 4.97 12.80
C PHE A 85 -3.34 4.28 11.71
N ASN A 86 -3.98 3.89 10.61
CA ASN A 86 -3.28 3.26 9.49
C ASN A 86 -2.25 4.20 8.84
N LEU A 87 -2.59 5.47 8.68
CA LEU A 87 -1.66 6.48 8.15
C LEU A 87 -0.44 6.64 9.05
N ALA A 88 -0.64 6.74 10.37
CA ALA A 88 0.46 6.83 11.33
C ALA A 88 1.36 5.59 11.29
N TYR A 89 0.77 4.39 11.22
CA TYR A 89 1.50 3.14 11.07
C TYR A 89 2.32 3.10 9.77
N GLN A 90 1.73 3.50 8.66
CA GLN A 90 2.42 3.55 7.37
C GLN A 90 3.57 4.57 7.40
N ILE A 91 3.36 5.78 7.93
CA ILE A 91 4.41 6.78 8.10
C ILE A 91 5.59 6.17 8.87
N TRP A 92 5.31 5.52 10.00
CA TRP A 92 6.35 4.87 10.81
C TRP A 92 7.12 3.81 10.00
N MET A 93 6.42 2.92 9.29
CA MET A 93 7.03 1.88 8.46
C MET A 93 7.91 2.44 7.34
N TYR A 94 7.41 3.44 6.62
CA TYR A 94 8.15 4.06 5.52
C TYR A 94 9.34 4.86 6.00
N LEU A 95 9.24 5.59 7.11
CA LEU A 95 10.36 6.31 7.70
C LEU A 95 11.44 5.35 8.21
N THR A 96 11.05 4.23 8.81
CA THR A 96 11.99 3.19 9.23
C THR A 96 12.73 2.59 8.02
N GLY A 97 12.00 2.21 6.97
CA GLY A 97 12.59 1.71 5.74
C GLY A 97 13.50 2.73 5.06
N LEU A 98 13.10 4.00 5.02
CA LEU A 98 13.89 5.10 4.49
C LEU A 98 15.20 5.28 5.27
N SER A 99 15.15 5.27 6.60
CA SER A 99 16.35 5.43 7.44
C SER A 99 17.36 4.31 7.22
N ILE A 100 16.89 3.06 7.09
CA ILE A 100 17.73 1.91 6.78
C ILE A 100 18.38 2.07 5.40
N ASN A 101 17.59 2.44 4.37
CA ASN A 101 18.10 2.60 3.01
C ASN A 101 19.11 3.75 2.89
N LEU A 102 18.85 4.90 3.54
CA LEU A 102 19.77 6.04 3.54
C LEU A 102 21.08 5.67 4.24
N SER A 103 21.02 4.93 5.36
CA SER A 103 22.20 4.47 6.07
C SER A 103 23.00 3.47 5.24
N ALA A 104 22.35 2.49 4.63
CA ALA A 104 23.00 1.49 3.80
C ALA A 104 23.66 2.07 2.53
N SER A 105 23.05 3.11 1.94
CA SER A 105 23.55 3.77 0.73
C SER A 105 24.58 4.86 0.99
N GLN A 106 24.98 5.11 2.26
CA GLN A 106 25.85 6.23 2.63
C GLN A 106 25.38 7.57 2.03
N ALA A 107 24.08 7.80 2.07
CA ALA A 107 23.45 8.94 1.43
C ALA A 107 23.96 10.28 1.96
N ALA A 108 23.98 11.30 1.10
CA ALA A 108 24.36 12.65 1.50
C ALA A 108 23.48 13.18 2.65
N ARG A 109 24.07 13.89 3.62
CA ARG A 109 23.40 14.35 4.86
C ARG A 109 22.07 15.06 4.62
N TRP A 110 21.97 15.90 3.60
CA TRP A 110 20.77 16.64 3.30
C TRP A 110 19.54 15.74 3.03
N LYS A 111 19.74 14.52 2.50
CA LYS A 111 18.66 13.57 2.23
C LYS A 111 17.96 13.12 3.52
N TYR A 112 18.66 13.02 4.64
CA TYR A 112 18.07 12.68 5.94
C TYR A 112 17.11 13.75 6.47
N TYR A 113 17.26 14.99 6.02
CA TYR A 113 16.38 16.09 6.42
C TYR A 113 15.20 16.29 5.47
N VAL A 114 15.38 16.07 4.18
CA VAL A 114 14.35 16.35 3.15
C VAL A 114 13.42 15.16 2.92
N PHE A 115 13.96 13.96 2.79
CA PHE A 115 13.17 12.78 2.40
C PHE A 115 12.09 12.37 3.43
N PRO A 116 12.30 12.47 4.74
CA PRO A 116 11.23 12.21 5.69
C PRO A 116 9.99 13.06 5.48
N TRP A 117 10.16 14.35 5.20
CA TRP A 117 9.05 15.26 4.91
C TRP A 117 8.34 14.92 3.60
N LEU A 118 9.09 14.55 2.57
CA LEU A 118 8.50 14.08 1.33
C LEU A 118 7.67 12.81 1.55
N VAL A 119 8.15 11.87 2.36
CA VAL A 119 7.37 10.68 2.73
C VAL A 119 6.07 11.07 3.42
N VAL A 120 6.13 11.90 4.45
CA VAL A 120 4.93 12.32 5.21
C VAL A 120 3.90 13.01 4.30
N LEU A 121 4.34 13.88 3.40
CA LEU A 121 3.46 14.66 2.53
C LEU A 121 2.85 13.81 1.40
N LEU A 122 3.63 12.90 0.80
CA LEU A 122 3.20 12.13 -0.37
C LEU A 122 2.54 10.80 0.00
N LEU A 123 2.78 10.30 1.21
CA LEU A 123 2.31 8.99 1.63
C LEU A 123 0.78 8.81 1.54
N PRO A 124 -0.08 9.76 1.89
CA PRO A 124 -1.52 9.59 1.75
C PRO A 124 -1.94 9.29 0.31
N ILE A 125 -1.34 10.00 -0.65
CA ILE A 125 -1.62 9.80 -2.08
C ILE A 125 -1.07 8.46 -2.54
N PHE A 126 0.17 8.15 -2.17
CA PHE A 126 0.83 6.90 -2.50
C PHE A 126 0.07 5.69 -1.93
N SER A 127 -0.32 5.76 -0.66
CA SER A 127 -1.11 4.74 0.03
C SER A 127 -2.45 4.47 -0.66
N PHE A 128 -3.14 5.52 -1.11
CA PHE A 128 -4.38 5.38 -1.88
C PHE A 128 -4.16 4.64 -3.21
N ILE A 129 -3.11 5.01 -3.96
CA ILE A 129 -2.77 4.36 -5.23
C ILE A 129 -2.41 2.89 -5.01
N GLU A 130 -1.63 2.58 -3.97
CA GLU A 130 -1.30 1.20 -3.61
C GLU A 130 -2.54 0.36 -3.24
N ALA A 131 -3.44 0.92 -2.44
CA ALA A 131 -4.68 0.26 -2.05
C ALA A 131 -5.59 0.01 -3.25
N LEU A 132 -5.71 0.97 -4.17
CA LEU A 132 -6.44 0.82 -5.41
C LEU A 132 -5.85 -0.31 -6.28
N ALA A 133 -4.52 -0.35 -6.42
CA ALA A 133 -3.85 -1.39 -7.18
C ALA A 133 -4.05 -2.78 -6.54
N ALA A 134 -4.02 -2.87 -5.21
CA ALA A 134 -4.28 -4.10 -4.47
C ALA A 134 -5.73 -4.59 -4.65
N MET A 135 -6.69 -3.67 -4.62
CA MET A 135 -8.10 -3.97 -4.87
C MET A 135 -8.33 -4.48 -6.31
N LEU A 136 -7.68 -3.88 -7.30
CA LEU A 136 -7.72 -4.38 -8.67
C LEU A 136 -7.16 -5.80 -8.79
N GLY A 137 -6.06 -6.11 -8.08
CA GLY A 137 -5.50 -7.46 -8.03
C GLY A 137 -6.41 -8.49 -7.36
N PHE A 138 -7.17 -8.06 -6.36
CA PHE A 138 -8.22 -8.89 -5.76
C PHE A 138 -9.34 -9.22 -6.74
N PHE A 139 -9.82 -8.24 -7.51
CA PHE A 139 -10.82 -8.49 -8.54
C PHE A 139 -10.30 -9.40 -9.66
N ASP A 140 -9.03 -9.29 -10.05
CA ASP A 140 -8.42 -10.21 -11.00
C ASP A 140 -8.41 -11.65 -10.46
N PHE A 141 -8.09 -11.81 -9.18
CA PHE A 141 -8.13 -13.11 -8.53
C PHE A 141 -9.55 -13.70 -8.54
N LEU A 142 -10.58 -12.92 -8.18
CA LEU A 142 -11.98 -13.37 -8.20
C LEU A 142 -12.45 -13.76 -9.61
N ARG A 143 -11.98 -13.06 -10.64
CA ARG A 143 -12.30 -13.38 -12.05
C ARG A 143 -11.54 -14.58 -12.59
N GLY A 144 -10.63 -15.16 -11.81
CA GLY A 144 -9.81 -16.29 -12.26
C GLY A 144 -8.81 -15.93 -13.37
N SER A 145 -8.45 -14.64 -13.48
CA SER A 145 -7.51 -14.17 -14.50
C SER A 145 -6.15 -14.84 -14.32
N LYS A 146 -5.69 -15.58 -15.34
CA LYS A 146 -4.37 -16.21 -15.37
C LYS A 146 -3.34 -15.33 -16.10
N GLU A 147 -3.73 -14.16 -16.58
CA GLU A 147 -2.83 -13.28 -17.32
C GLU A 147 -1.76 -12.67 -16.43
N PHE A 148 -0.57 -13.21 -16.52
CA PHE A 148 0.64 -12.61 -15.97
C PHE A 148 1.12 -11.48 -16.92
N ARG A 149 0.72 -10.24 -16.65
CA ARG A 149 1.29 -9.09 -17.37
C ARG A 149 2.72 -8.87 -16.90
N VAL A 150 3.67 -9.22 -17.77
CA VAL A 150 5.10 -8.95 -17.53
C VAL A 150 5.40 -7.52 -17.95
N ILE A 151 6.00 -6.74 -17.06
CA ILE A 151 6.55 -5.42 -17.43
C ILE A 151 7.74 -5.70 -18.34
N LYS A 152 7.63 -5.34 -19.63
CA LYS A 152 8.77 -5.39 -20.54
C LYS A 152 9.73 -4.29 -20.13
N LYS A 153 10.89 -4.66 -19.60
CA LYS A 153 11.98 -3.70 -19.41
C LYS A 153 12.58 -3.37 -20.78
N SER A 154 12.67 -2.08 -21.09
CA SER A 154 13.55 -1.63 -22.15
C SER A 154 14.99 -1.93 -21.71
N VAL A 155 15.65 -2.86 -22.39
CA VAL A 155 17.08 -3.07 -22.23
C VAL A 155 17.73 -1.86 -22.91
N SER A 156 18.18 -0.89 -22.12
CA SER A 156 19.09 0.16 -22.56
C SER A 156 20.52 -0.30 -22.40
#